data_854645a4ec5f822f39c0edf924e88157
#
_entry.id   854645a4ec5f822f39c0edf924e88157
#
_cell.length_a   1.000
_cell.length_b   1.000
_cell.length_c   1.000
_cell.angle_alpha   90.00
_cell.angle_beta   90.00
_cell.angle_gamma   90.00
#
_symmetry.space_group_name_H-M   'P 1'
#
loop_
_entity.id
_entity.type
_entity.pdbx_description
1 polymer ?
#
loop_
_entity_poly.entity_id
_entity_poly.type
_entity_poly.pdbx_seq_one_letter_code
_entity_poly.pdbx_strand_id
1 'polypeptide(L)' 'MAAKRDYYETLGVNKSADKEAIKKAYRKLAKKYHPDTNAGNPHAEEMFKDVTEAYNV' A
#
# COMPACT_ATOMS: atom_id res chain seq x y z
N MET A 1 -18.24 5.51 3.09
CA MET A 1 -17.05 4.78 2.76
C MET A 1 -15.82 5.46 3.25
N ALA A 2 -15.03 4.72 3.88
CA ALA A 2 -13.82 5.25 4.47
C ALA A 2 -12.61 5.00 3.59
N ALA A 3 -12.82 5.03 2.31
CA ALA A 3 -11.76 4.66 1.37
C ALA A 3 -10.50 5.48 1.55
N LYS A 4 -10.66 6.79 1.71
CA LYS A 4 -9.51 7.65 1.86
C LYS A 4 -8.75 7.40 3.14
N ARG A 5 -9.47 7.19 4.21
CA ARG A 5 -8.84 6.89 5.49
C ARG A 5 -8.10 5.58 5.41
N ASP A 6 -8.73 4.59 4.82
CA ASP A 6 -8.16 3.26 4.72
C ASP A 6 -6.87 3.29 3.95
N TYR A 7 -6.81 4.11 2.93
CA TYR A 7 -5.62 4.12 2.11
C TYR A 7 -4.44 4.79 2.83
N TYR A 8 -4.68 5.79 3.62
CA TYR A 8 -3.59 6.34 4.43
C TYR A 8 -3.09 5.30 5.42
N GLU A 9 -3.98 4.59 6.05
CA GLU A 9 -3.63 3.55 6.99
C GLU A 9 -2.94 2.39 6.29
N THR A 10 -3.45 2.01 5.14
CA THR A 10 -2.86 0.91 4.38
C THR A 10 -1.42 1.21 4.00
N LEU A 11 -1.15 2.44 3.62
CA LEU A 11 0.19 2.86 3.25
C LEU A 11 1.04 3.19 4.47
N GLY A 12 0.43 3.28 5.63
CA GLY A 12 1.16 3.56 6.84
C GLY A 12 1.68 4.98 6.92
N VAL A 13 0.94 5.92 6.35
CA VAL A 13 1.35 7.31 6.34
C VAL A 13 0.35 8.17 7.07
N ASN A 14 0.74 9.39 7.39
CA ASN A 14 -0.11 10.34 8.05
C ASN A 14 -1.11 10.92 7.06
N LYS A 15 -2.25 11.35 7.58
CA LYS A 15 -3.27 11.97 6.73
C LYS A 15 -2.75 13.21 6.03
N SER A 16 -1.81 13.88 6.63
CA SER A 16 -1.24 15.09 6.06
C SER A 16 -0.04 14.81 5.18
N ALA A 17 0.23 13.54 4.88
CA ALA A 17 1.35 13.19 4.03
C ALA A 17 1.15 13.75 2.63
N ASP A 18 2.23 14.26 2.06
CA ASP A 18 2.16 14.79 0.72
C ASP A 18 2.34 13.67 -0.31
N LYS A 19 2.27 14.05 -1.59
CA LYS A 19 2.35 13.07 -2.66
C LYS A 19 3.63 12.26 -2.62
N GLU A 20 4.72 12.91 -2.30
CA GLU A 20 6.01 12.23 -2.26
C GLU A 20 6.06 11.20 -1.15
N ALA A 21 5.54 11.55 0.00
CA ALA A 21 5.51 10.62 1.12
C ALA A 21 4.65 9.41 0.79
N ILE A 22 3.52 9.65 0.16
CA ILE A 22 2.61 8.58 -0.22
C ILE A 22 3.27 7.68 -1.26
N LYS A 23 3.95 8.28 -2.21
CA LYS A 23 4.63 7.53 -3.25
C LYS A 23 5.73 6.65 -2.67
N LYS A 24 6.50 7.20 -1.75
CA LYS A 24 7.56 6.45 -1.10
C LYS A 24 7.00 5.29 -0.31
N ALA A 25 5.93 5.54 0.42
CA ALA A 25 5.30 4.50 1.22
C ALA A 25 4.77 3.39 0.31
N TYR A 26 4.16 3.79 -0.79
CA TYR A 26 3.65 2.81 -1.75
C TYR A 26 4.77 1.92 -2.28
N ARG A 27 5.87 2.52 -2.69
CA ARG A 27 7.00 1.77 -3.23
C ARG A 27 7.54 0.78 -2.21
N LYS A 28 7.67 1.25 -0.99
CA LYS A 28 8.20 0.45 0.08
C LYS A 28 7.32 -0.77 0.32
N LEU A 29 6.02 -0.55 0.43
CA LEU A 29 5.10 -1.64 0.70
C LEU A 29 4.95 -2.54 -0.51
N ALA A 30 4.98 -1.98 -1.70
CA ALA A 30 4.90 -2.77 -2.90
C ALA A 30 6.07 -3.74 -3.00
N LYS A 31 7.25 -3.28 -2.61
CA LYS A 31 8.42 -4.14 -2.59
C LYS A 31 8.27 -5.22 -1.54
N LYS A 32 7.77 -4.84 -0.39
CA LYS A 32 7.63 -5.76 0.73
C LYS A 32 6.66 -6.88 0.41
N TYR A 33 5.58 -6.56 -0.25
CA TYR A 33 4.52 -7.54 -0.52
C TYR A 33 4.47 -7.99 -1.97
N HIS A 34 5.49 -7.72 -2.72
CA HIS A 34 5.49 -8.09 -4.13
C HIS A 34 5.40 -9.61 -4.28
N PRO A 35 4.57 -10.09 -5.21
CA PRO A 35 4.40 -11.53 -5.40
C PRO A 35 5.69 -12.27 -5.71
N ASP A 36 6.60 -11.63 -6.41
CA ASP A 36 7.87 -12.26 -6.75
C ASP A 36 8.71 -12.54 -5.51
N THR A 37 8.66 -11.63 -4.55
CA THR A 37 9.40 -11.77 -3.32
C THR A 37 8.69 -12.68 -2.32
N ASN A 38 7.38 -12.72 -2.42
CA ASN A 38 6.55 -13.47 -1.47
C ASN A 38 5.73 -14.53 -2.19
N ALA A 39 6.35 -15.22 -3.09
CA ALA A 39 5.66 -16.23 -3.87
C ALA A 39 5.05 -17.28 -2.95
N GLY A 40 3.80 -17.59 -3.20
CA GLY A 40 3.11 -18.59 -2.40
C GLY A 40 2.54 -18.07 -1.10
N ASN A 41 2.61 -16.76 -0.87
CA ASN A 41 2.07 -16.17 0.34
C ASN A 41 0.79 -15.39 0.00
N PRO A 42 -0.39 -15.98 0.25
CA PRO A 42 -1.64 -15.30 -0.11
C PRO A 42 -1.86 -14.00 0.65
N HIS A 43 -1.33 -13.91 1.85
CA HIS A 43 -1.47 -12.69 2.64
C HIS A 43 -0.73 -11.53 1.98
N ALA A 44 0.48 -11.80 1.50
CA ALA A 44 1.26 -10.78 0.83
C ALA A 44 0.59 -10.32 -0.46
N GLU A 45 0.00 -11.24 -1.18
CA GLU A 45 -0.71 -10.93 -2.41
C GLU A 45 -1.89 -10.01 -2.12
N GLU A 46 -2.62 -10.29 -1.07
CA GLU A 46 -3.75 -9.49 -0.67
C GLU A 46 -3.32 -8.09 -0.26
N MET A 47 -2.25 -8.02 0.50
CA MET A 47 -1.72 -6.72 0.94
C MET A 47 -1.21 -5.90 -0.23
N PHE A 48 -0.57 -6.55 -1.17
CA PHE A 48 -0.08 -5.87 -2.36
C PHE A 48 -1.25 -5.26 -3.14
N LYS A 49 -2.32 -6.00 -3.23
CA LYS A 49 -3.51 -5.54 -3.93
C LYS A 49 -4.09 -4.31 -3.22
N ASP A 50 -4.18 -4.38 -1.90
CA ASP A 50 -4.70 -3.27 -1.11
C ASP A 50 -3.84 -2.02 -1.28
N VAL A 51 -2.54 -2.20 -1.23
CA VAL A 51 -1.60 -1.10 -1.39
C VAL A 51 -1.74 -0.46 -2.77
N THR A 52 -1.86 -1.28 -3.79
CA THR A 52 -2.00 -0.79 -5.14
C THR A 52 -3.30 -0.01 -5.32
N GLU A 53 -4.37 -0.53 -4.76
CA GLU A 53 -5.66 0.15 -4.82
C GLU A 53 -5.61 1.48 -4.09
N ALA A 54 -4.98 1.48 -2.93
CA ALA A 54 -4.87 2.70 -2.15
C ALA A 54 -4.11 3.78 -2.92
N TYR A 55 -3.07 3.39 -3.61
CA TYR A 55 -2.28 4.35 -4.35
C TYR A 55 -3.03 4.88 -5.58
N ASN A 56 -3.86 4.05 -6.17
CA ASN A 56 -4.59 4.42 -7.38
C ASN A 56 -5.80 5.30 -7.11
N VAL A 57 -6.21 5.42 -5.90
CA VAL A 57 -7.34 6.29 -5.53
C VAL A 57 -6.93 7.76 -5.46
#